data_fdd0422ecc5f45444eaa40343d0cdbc3
#
_entry.id   fdd0422ecc5f45444eaa40343d0cdbc3
#
_cell.length_a   1.000
_cell.length_b   1.000
_cell.length_c   1.000
_cell.angle_alpha   90.00
_cell.angle_beta   90.00
_cell.angle_gamma   90.00
#
_symmetry.space_group_name_H-M   'P 1'
#
loop_
_entity.id
_entity.type
_entity.pdbx_description
1 polymer ?
#
loop_
_entity_poly.entity_id
_entity_poly.type
_entity_poly.pdbx_seq_one_letter_code
_entity_poly.pdbx_strand_id
1 'polypeptide(L)'
;MTDKPDEYFRRDQHDGVTAPDLSKDCTYAEHIVRARGKRTQLTSVSLDPKRIHDFGPALYQVLPDVISQDQHVMVEHLELMSSLRKSAESCIKEERARAIQAQRYAKRRLEGLVKWNFSIQKVDRKDLIAWAFDNIQKYFRKV
;
A
#
# COMPACT_ATOMS: atom_id res chain seq x y z
N MET A 1 29.99 -3.00 -4.33
CA MET A 1 28.90 -2.75 -5.25
C MET A 1 27.61 -2.61 -4.45
N THR A 2 27.05 -1.42 -4.45
CA THR A 2 25.79 -1.19 -3.76
C THR A 2 24.64 -1.65 -4.65
N ASP A 3 23.83 -2.57 -4.15
CA ASP A 3 22.63 -2.99 -4.86
C ASP A 3 21.70 -1.78 -5.00
N LYS A 4 21.11 -1.61 -6.18
CA LYS A 4 20.07 -0.62 -6.35
C LYS A 4 18.90 -0.99 -5.45
N PRO A 5 18.31 -0.02 -4.69
CA PRO A 5 17.08 -0.28 -3.98
C PRO A 5 16.01 -0.70 -4.98
N ASP A 6 15.14 -1.61 -4.57
CA ASP A 6 14.02 -2.04 -5.39
C ASP A 6 13.14 -0.85 -5.76
N GLU A 7 12.73 -0.81 -7.02
CA GLU A 7 11.80 0.20 -7.50
C GLU A 7 10.38 -0.31 -7.35
N TYR A 8 9.51 0.53 -6.80
CA TYR A 8 8.09 0.23 -6.64
C TYR A 8 7.26 1.16 -7.49
N PHE A 9 6.11 0.66 -7.92
CA PHE A 9 5.18 1.35 -8.81
C PHE A 9 3.75 1.28 -8.28
N ARG A 10 2.95 2.25 -8.69
CA ARG A 10 1.52 2.33 -8.35
C ARG A 10 0.73 2.60 -9.62
N ARG A 11 -0.43 1.96 -9.77
CA ARG A 11 -1.39 2.29 -10.84
C ARG A 11 -2.71 2.72 -10.23
N ASP A 12 -3.35 3.66 -10.90
CA ASP A 12 -4.66 4.19 -10.52
C ASP A 12 -5.53 4.39 -11.74
N GLN A 13 -6.85 4.42 -11.54
CA GLN A 13 -7.84 4.59 -12.60
C GLN A 13 -7.87 6.02 -13.14
N HIS A 14 -7.54 6.99 -12.29
CA HIS A 14 -7.59 8.42 -12.57
C HIS A 14 -6.24 9.07 -12.28
N ASP A 15 -6.07 10.31 -12.72
CA ASP A 15 -4.89 11.09 -12.36
C ASP A 15 -4.80 11.27 -10.85
N GLY A 16 -3.59 11.09 -10.33
CA GLY A 16 -3.29 11.13 -8.90
C GLY A 16 -3.42 9.78 -8.24
N VAL A 17 -2.58 9.56 -7.22
CA VAL A 17 -2.62 8.33 -6.42
C VAL A 17 -3.82 8.38 -5.51
N THR A 18 -4.58 7.28 -5.45
CA THR A 18 -5.77 7.18 -4.61
C THR A 18 -5.43 7.46 -3.15
N ALA A 19 -6.20 8.34 -2.51
CA ALA A 19 -6.00 8.71 -1.11
C ALA A 19 -6.26 7.51 -0.18
N PRO A 20 -5.40 7.30 0.83
CA PRO A 20 -5.70 6.33 1.87
C PRO A 20 -6.80 6.84 2.78
N ASP A 21 -7.51 5.93 3.43
CA ASP A 21 -8.47 6.27 4.49
C ASP A 21 -7.77 6.17 5.84
N LEU A 22 -7.29 7.30 6.34
CA LEU A 22 -6.48 7.37 7.56
C LEU A 22 -7.28 7.06 8.83
N SER A 23 -8.60 6.92 8.73
CA SER A 23 -9.45 6.54 9.85
C SER A 23 -9.49 5.03 10.07
N LYS A 24 -8.94 4.23 9.15
CA LYS A 24 -8.91 2.79 9.23
C LYS A 24 -7.67 2.28 9.95
N ASP A 25 -7.76 1.06 10.48
CA ASP A 25 -6.67 0.38 11.14
C ASP A 25 -6.71 -1.10 10.74
N CYS A 26 -6.56 -1.34 9.45
CA CYS A 26 -6.62 -2.69 8.89
C CYS A 26 -5.27 -3.39 9.03
N THR A 27 -5.32 -4.71 9.25
CA THR A 27 -4.11 -5.54 9.13
C THR A 27 -3.68 -5.60 7.67
N TYR A 28 -2.45 -6.05 7.41
CA TYR A 28 -1.96 -6.22 6.03
C TYR A 28 -2.86 -7.19 5.26
N ALA A 29 -3.25 -8.29 5.89
CA ALA A 29 -4.12 -9.28 5.24
C ALA A 29 -5.50 -8.68 4.91
N GLU A 30 -6.11 -7.95 5.84
CA GLU A 30 -7.38 -7.28 5.60
C GLU A 30 -7.29 -6.27 4.46
N HIS A 31 -6.18 -5.53 4.39
CA HIS A 31 -5.95 -4.57 3.31
C HIS A 31 -5.87 -5.27 1.94
N ILE A 32 -5.12 -6.37 1.86
CA ILE A 32 -4.85 -7.06 0.59
C ILE A 32 -6.08 -7.78 0.05
N VAL A 33 -6.88 -8.39 0.92
CA VAL A 33 -8.06 -9.18 0.51
C VAL A 33 -9.37 -8.40 0.53
N ARG A 34 -9.29 -7.09 0.78
CA ARG A 34 -10.48 -6.25 0.83
C ARG A 34 -11.25 -6.25 -0.49
N ALA A 35 -12.52 -5.96 -0.41
CA ALA A 35 -13.33 -5.78 -1.60
C ALA A 35 -12.79 -4.62 -2.46
N ARG A 36 -12.86 -4.78 -3.77
CA ARG A 36 -12.39 -3.79 -4.74
C ARG A 36 -13.02 -2.42 -4.48
N GLY A 37 -12.20 -1.38 -4.49
CA GLY A 37 -12.65 0.00 -4.27
C GLY A 37 -12.73 0.45 -2.83
N LYS A 38 -12.61 -0.46 -1.86
CA LYS A 38 -12.54 -0.08 -0.45
C LYS A 38 -11.17 0.46 -0.09
N ARG A 39 -11.14 1.59 0.59
CA ARG A 39 -9.89 2.21 1.03
C ARG A 39 -9.53 1.76 2.43
N THR A 40 -8.22 1.62 2.65
CA THR A 40 -7.65 1.42 3.97
C THR A 40 -6.61 2.51 4.22
N GLN A 41 -6.00 2.49 5.40
CA GLN A 41 -4.94 3.44 5.74
C GLN A 41 -3.60 3.13 5.04
N LEU A 42 -3.52 2.00 4.34
CA LEU A 42 -2.31 1.55 3.64
C LEU A 42 -2.44 1.82 2.13
N THR A 43 -1.31 1.98 1.46
CA THR A 43 -1.27 2.12 0.00
C THR A 43 -0.46 0.98 -0.60
N SER A 44 -1.07 0.21 -1.51
CA SER A 44 -0.41 -0.90 -2.20
C SER A 44 0.46 -0.39 -3.33
N VAL A 45 1.65 -0.98 -3.46
CA VAL A 45 2.59 -0.73 -4.54
C VAL A 45 3.13 -2.07 -5.05
N SER A 46 3.82 -2.08 -6.18
CA SER A 46 4.32 -3.32 -6.78
C SER A 46 5.72 -3.14 -7.35
N LEU A 47 6.50 -4.20 -7.29
CA LEU A 47 7.82 -4.26 -7.93
C LEU A 47 7.71 -4.33 -9.45
N ASP A 48 6.56 -4.78 -9.99
CA ASP A 48 6.37 -4.95 -11.43
C ASP A 48 5.04 -4.31 -11.87
N PRO A 49 5.09 -3.18 -12.58
CA PRO A 49 3.87 -2.48 -12.99
C PRO A 49 3.00 -3.28 -13.94
N LYS A 50 3.55 -4.30 -14.61
CA LYS A 50 2.78 -5.17 -15.51
C LYS A 50 1.83 -6.09 -14.74
N ARG A 51 2.19 -6.43 -13.50
CA ARG A 51 1.38 -7.33 -12.67
C ARG A 51 0.18 -6.65 -12.02
N ILE A 52 0.11 -5.34 -12.14
CA ILE A 52 -0.98 -4.52 -11.59
C ILE A 52 -1.67 -3.69 -12.68
N HIS A 53 -1.58 -4.09 -13.94
CA HIS A 53 -2.14 -3.34 -15.07
C HIS A 53 -3.65 -3.14 -14.97
N ASP A 54 -4.36 -4.07 -14.31
CA ASP A 54 -5.81 -4.00 -14.10
C ASP A 54 -6.23 -2.95 -13.04
N PHE A 55 -5.27 -2.38 -12.31
CA PHE A 55 -5.56 -1.31 -11.35
C PHE A 55 -5.71 0.06 -12.00
N GLY A 56 -5.36 0.19 -13.27
CA GLY A 56 -5.63 1.40 -14.04
C GLY A 56 -4.49 1.82 -14.97
N PRO A 57 -4.78 2.78 -15.88
CA PRO A 57 -3.81 3.23 -16.87
C PRO A 57 -2.80 4.24 -16.33
N ALA A 58 -3.11 4.94 -15.24
CA ALA A 58 -2.21 5.94 -14.67
C ALA A 58 -1.11 5.25 -13.88
N LEU A 59 0.14 5.42 -14.29
CA LEU A 59 1.30 4.77 -13.71
C LEU A 59 2.17 5.79 -12.98
N TYR A 60 2.56 5.42 -11.75
CA TYR A 60 3.40 6.25 -10.90
C TYR A 60 4.59 5.45 -10.38
N GLN A 61 5.73 6.11 -10.26
CA GLN A 61 6.90 5.56 -9.59
C GLN A 61 6.90 6.05 -8.14
N VAL A 62 7.13 5.14 -7.21
CA VAL A 62 7.26 5.47 -5.79
C VAL A 62 8.61 6.11 -5.53
N LEU A 63 8.63 7.15 -4.70
CA LEU A 63 9.85 7.89 -4.33
C LEU A 63 10.25 7.50 -2.89
N PRO A 64 11.04 6.42 -2.71
CA PRO A 64 11.31 5.88 -1.37
C PRO A 64 12.07 6.83 -0.47
N ASP A 65 12.97 7.65 -1.03
CA ASP A 65 13.73 8.62 -0.23
C ASP A 65 12.83 9.70 0.37
N VAL A 66 11.84 10.17 -0.40
CA VAL A 66 10.90 11.18 0.08
C VAL A 66 9.99 10.58 1.16
N ILE A 67 9.55 9.34 0.96
CA ILE A 67 8.76 8.59 1.95
C ILE A 67 9.53 8.49 3.27
N SER A 68 10.78 8.09 3.20
CA SER A 68 11.64 7.89 4.36
C SER A 68 11.95 9.22 5.09
N GLN A 69 12.21 10.29 4.34
CA GLN A 69 12.49 11.61 4.90
C GLN A 69 11.32 12.13 5.74
N ASP A 70 10.11 11.83 5.36
CA ASP A 70 8.91 12.26 6.07
C ASP A 70 8.43 11.20 7.09
N GLN A 71 9.28 10.24 7.41
CA GLN A 71 9.05 9.20 8.42
C GLN A 71 7.90 8.25 8.10
N HIS A 72 7.51 8.15 6.82
CA HIS A 72 6.63 7.10 6.36
C HIS A 72 7.46 5.81 6.14
N VAL A 73 6.80 4.68 6.14
CA VAL A 73 7.49 3.38 6.08
C VAL A 73 7.09 2.61 4.82
N MET A 74 8.11 2.21 4.05
CA MET A 74 7.94 1.23 3.00
C MET A 74 8.01 -0.17 3.61
N VAL A 75 6.93 -0.93 3.46
CA VAL A 75 6.94 -2.36 3.76
C VAL A 75 7.27 -3.07 2.45
N GLU A 76 8.52 -3.47 2.30
CA GLU A 76 8.98 -4.11 1.08
C GLU A 76 8.35 -5.48 0.88
N HIS A 77 8.37 -5.98 -0.35
CA HIS A 77 7.68 -7.22 -0.71
C HIS A 77 8.07 -8.41 0.17
N LEU A 78 9.36 -8.61 0.40
CA LEU A 78 9.82 -9.75 1.22
C LEU A 78 9.39 -9.62 2.68
N GLU A 79 9.42 -8.42 3.22
CA GLU A 79 8.93 -8.13 4.57
C GLU A 79 7.42 -8.37 4.68
N LEU A 80 6.66 -7.93 3.69
CA LEU A 80 5.23 -8.15 3.62
C LEU A 80 4.91 -9.64 3.60
N MET A 81 5.60 -10.41 2.74
CA MET A 81 5.40 -11.86 2.64
C MET A 81 5.74 -12.57 3.95
N SER A 82 6.80 -12.16 4.63
CA SER A 82 7.18 -12.69 5.93
C SER A 82 6.09 -12.43 6.98
N SER A 83 5.57 -11.20 7.01
CA SER A 83 4.50 -10.82 7.93
C SER A 83 3.21 -11.60 7.68
N LEU A 84 2.84 -11.80 6.40
CA LEU A 84 1.65 -12.57 6.04
C LEU A 84 1.79 -14.06 6.40
N ARG A 85 2.97 -14.64 6.22
CA ARG A 85 3.23 -16.02 6.64
C ARG A 85 3.05 -16.18 8.14
N LYS A 86 3.54 -15.21 8.90
CA LYS A 86 3.39 -15.21 10.36
C LYS A 86 1.92 -15.12 10.76
N SER A 87 1.15 -14.28 10.10
CA SER A 87 -0.30 -14.15 10.32
C SER A 87 -1.06 -15.44 9.96
N ALA A 88 -0.55 -16.23 9.02
CA ALA A 88 -1.14 -17.51 8.64
C ALA A 88 -0.96 -18.60 9.70
N GLU A 89 -0.16 -18.34 10.72
CA GLU A 89 0.02 -19.24 11.88
C GLU A 89 -1.02 -18.98 12.98
N SER A 90 -1.92 -18.02 12.79
CA SER A 90 -2.95 -17.68 13.76
C SER A 90 -3.83 -18.88 14.11
N CYS A 91 -4.17 -19.01 15.38
CA CYS A 91 -5.13 -20.02 15.84
C CYS A 91 -6.56 -19.65 15.50
N ILE A 92 -6.82 -18.40 15.11
CA ILE A 92 -8.14 -17.95 14.68
C ILE A 92 -8.32 -18.29 13.21
N LYS A 93 -9.30 -19.13 12.91
CA LYS A 93 -9.52 -19.70 11.58
C LYS A 93 -9.69 -18.64 10.48
N GLU A 94 -10.49 -17.62 10.75
CA GLU A 94 -10.77 -16.55 9.79
C GLU A 94 -9.51 -15.73 9.48
N GLU A 95 -8.72 -15.44 10.49
CA GLU A 95 -7.46 -14.71 10.32
C GLU A 95 -6.45 -15.51 9.51
N ARG A 96 -6.34 -16.81 9.81
CA ARG A 96 -5.46 -17.73 9.10
C ARG A 96 -5.85 -17.83 7.62
N ALA A 97 -7.13 -18.03 7.33
CA ALA A 97 -7.63 -18.13 5.96
C ALA A 97 -7.38 -16.84 5.17
N ARG A 98 -7.61 -15.69 5.80
CA ARG A 98 -7.39 -14.39 5.19
C ARG A 98 -5.91 -14.17 4.88
N ALA A 99 -5.03 -14.53 5.79
CA ALA A 99 -3.59 -14.40 5.59
C ALA A 99 -3.08 -15.30 4.45
N ILE A 100 -3.62 -16.51 4.31
CA ILE A 100 -3.27 -17.42 3.21
C ILE A 100 -3.71 -16.82 1.87
N GLN A 101 -4.92 -16.28 1.80
CA GLN A 101 -5.42 -15.63 0.60
C GLN A 101 -4.59 -14.39 0.25
N ALA A 102 -4.25 -13.59 1.26
CA ALA A 102 -3.43 -12.39 1.07
C ALA A 102 -2.04 -12.74 0.53
N GLN A 103 -1.42 -13.83 0.98
CA GLN A 103 -0.15 -14.30 0.45
C GLN A 103 -0.22 -14.57 -1.06
N ARG A 104 -1.30 -15.19 -1.53
CA ARG A 104 -1.49 -15.48 -2.96
C ARG A 104 -1.56 -14.20 -3.78
N TYR A 105 -2.34 -13.22 -3.32
CA TYR A 105 -2.48 -11.95 -4.02
C TYR A 105 -1.19 -11.13 -4.01
N ALA A 106 -0.55 -11.01 -2.85
CA ALA A 106 0.69 -10.25 -2.71
C ALA A 106 1.81 -10.86 -3.55
N LYS A 107 1.91 -12.18 -3.59
CA LYS A 107 2.91 -12.89 -4.40
C LYS A 107 2.67 -12.63 -5.89
N ARG A 108 1.43 -12.74 -6.35
CA ARG A 108 1.06 -12.51 -7.75
C ARG A 108 1.41 -11.10 -8.21
N ARG A 109 1.18 -10.12 -7.34
CA ARG A 109 1.37 -8.70 -7.64
C ARG A 109 2.77 -8.19 -7.31
N LEU A 110 3.62 -9.00 -6.70
CA LEU A 110 4.88 -8.57 -6.10
C LEU A 110 4.67 -7.33 -5.24
N GLU A 111 3.68 -7.42 -4.36
CA GLU A 111 3.15 -6.29 -3.62
C GLU A 111 4.07 -5.86 -2.47
N GLY A 112 4.19 -4.55 -2.32
CA GLY A 112 4.68 -3.89 -1.11
C GLY A 112 3.59 -2.94 -0.63
N LEU A 113 3.80 -2.33 0.53
CA LEU A 113 2.86 -1.39 1.11
C LEU A 113 3.58 -0.13 1.57
N VAL A 114 2.87 0.99 1.55
CA VAL A 114 3.31 2.19 2.24
C VAL A 114 2.46 2.38 3.49
N LYS A 115 3.12 2.49 4.64
CA LYS A 115 2.49 2.84 5.91
C LYS A 115 2.71 4.33 6.13
N TRP A 116 1.62 5.08 6.07
CA TRP A 116 1.67 6.53 6.23
C TRP A 116 1.71 6.89 7.72
N ASN A 117 2.61 7.77 8.07
CA ASN A 117 2.75 8.30 9.43
C ASN A 117 2.34 9.76 9.45
N PHE A 118 1.13 10.04 8.99
CA PHE A 118 0.59 11.40 9.07
C PHE A 118 0.11 11.68 10.49
N SER A 119 0.53 12.82 11.03
CA SER A 119 -0.10 13.34 12.24
C SER A 119 -1.53 13.73 11.88
N ILE A 120 -2.50 13.02 12.43
CA ILE A 120 -3.90 13.34 12.20
C ILE A 120 -4.19 14.63 12.95
N GLN A 121 -4.15 15.75 12.22
CA GLN A 121 -4.62 17.04 12.73
C GLN A 121 -6.14 16.94 12.90
N LYS A 122 -6.74 17.88 13.64
CA LYS A 122 -8.18 17.98 13.83
C LYS A 122 -8.85 18.36 12.50
N VAL A 123 -8.99 17.40 11.61
CA VAL A 123 -9.60 17.58 10.29
C VAL A 123 -10.91 16.81 10.29
N ASP A 124 -11.99 17.40 9.78
CA ASP A 124 -13.27 16.72 9.63
C ASP A 124 -13.10 15.51 8.73
N ARG A 125 -13.85 14.44 8.99
CA ARG A 125 -13.71 13.17 8.30
C ARG A 125 -13.79 13.29 6.77
N LYS A 126 -14.65 14.15 6.24
CA LYS A 126 -14.74 14.37 4.79
C LYS A 126 -13.58 15.16 4.23
N ASP A 127 -12.96 16.02 5.05
CA ASP A 127 -11.79 16.79 4.65
C ASP A 127 -10.52 15.97 4.76
N LEU A 128 -10.52 14.92 5.58
CA LEU A 128 -9.38 14.03 5.76
C LEU A 128 -8.98 13.32 4.47
N ILE A 129 -9.95 12.91 3.66
CA ILE A 129 -9.67 12.25 2.38
C ILE A 129 -9.02 13.21 1.40
N ALA A 130 -9.55 14.44 1.30
CA ALA A 130 -8.97 15.47 0.44
C ALA A 130 -7.56 15.85 0.90
N TRP A 131 -7.39 16.02 2.20
CA TRP A 131 -6.09 16.32 2.81
C TRP A 131 -5.08 15.21 2.52
N ALA A 132 -5.47 13.95 2.72
CA ALA A 132 -4.61 12.80 2.44
C ALA A 132 -4.24 12.74 0.95
N PHE A 133 -5.21 12.95 0.06
CA PHE A 133 -4.95 12.97 -1.38
C PHE A 133 -3.91 14.03 -1.75
N ASP A 134 -4.05 15.25 -1.24
CA ASP A 134 -3.12 16.33 -1.55
C ASP A 134 -1.71 16.03 -1.00
N ASN A 135 -1.64 15.42 0.16
CA ASN A 135 -0.35 15.18 0.82
C ASN A 135 0.40 13.96 0.28
N ILE A 136 -0.28 12.93 -0.22
CA ILE A 136 0.41 11.73 -0.71
C ILE A 136 1.02 11.91 -2.10
N GLN A 137 0.57 12.87 -2.89
CA GLN A 137 1.03 12.99 -4.29
C GLN A 137 2.54 13.25 -4.40
N LYS A 138 3.14 13.92 -3.41
CA LYS A 138 4.57 14.23 -3.45
C LYS A 138 5.48 13.00 -3.33
N TYR A 139 4.95 11.86 -2.89
CA TYR A 139 5.72 10.62 -2.74
C TYR A 139 5.72 9.75 -3.99
N PHE A 140 5.07 10.23 -5.04
CA PHE A 140 4.92 9.52 -6.30
C PHE A 140 5.24 10.44 -7.46
N ARG A 141 5.84 9.87 -8.50
CA ARG A 141 6.15 10.59 -9.72
C ARG A 141 5.42 9.92 -10.88
N LYS A 142 4.66 10.70 -11.65
CA LYS A 142 3.97 10.17 -12.82
C LYS A 142 5.00 9.71 -13.87
N VAL A 143 4.81 8.53 -14.37
CA VAL A 143 5.66 7.96 -15.42
C VAL A 143 5.20 8.41 -16.80
#